data_83f899adcd96e21a79180b8dac5d6f10
#
_entry.id   83f899adcd96e21a79180b8dac5d6f10
#
_cell.length_a   1.000
_cell.length_b   1.000
_cell.length_c   1.000
_cell.angle_alpha   90.00
_cell.angle_beta   90.00
_cell.angle_gamma   90.00
#
_symmetry.space_group_name_H-M   'P 1'
#
loop_
_entity.id
_entity.type
_entity.pdbx_description
1 polymer ?
#
loop_
_entity_poly.entity_id
_entity_poly.type
_entity_poly.pdbx_seq_one_letter_code
_entity_poly.pdbx_strand_id
1 'polypeptide(L)'
;LDEAEIITVAVATEARGRGHARPLLVHHLDALSRKGVARVHLEVEEGNAPALALYRRLHFETTGRREGYYRRPDGTRVAALTMALAL
;
A
#
# COMPACT_ATOMS: atom_id res chain seq x y z
N LEU A 1 14.09 4.28 -13.84
CA LEU A 1 13.64 4.35 -12.45
C LEU A 1 13.76 2.99 -11.79
N ASP A 2 14.44 2.94 -10.64
CA ASP A 2 14.56 1.71 -9.88
C ASP A 2 13.41 1.51 -8.89
N GLU A 3 12.75 2.59 -8.50
CA GLU A 3 11.73 2.56 -7.48
C GLU A 3 10.50 3.34 -7.90
N ALA A 4 9.36 2.93 -7.40
CA ALA A 4 8.11 3.64 -7.60
C ALA A 4 7.32 3.68 -6.31
N GLU A 5 6.50 4.72 -6.16
CA GLU A 5 5.62 4.88 -5.02
C GLU A 5 4.18 4.69 -5.46
N ILE A 6 3.42 3.92 -4.69
CA ILE A 6 2.00 3.70 -4.95
C ILE A 6 1.18 4.55 -4.00
N ILE A 7 0.23 5.30 -4.56
CA ILE A 7 -0.77 6.01 -3.76
C ILE A 7 -1.87 5.01 -3.46
N THR A 8 -1.80 4.38 -2.30
CA THR A 8 -2.60 3.22 -1.95
C THR A 8 -4.02 3.53 -1.50
N VAL A 9 -4.25 4.75 -1.04
CA VAL A 9 -5.56 5.14 -0.51
C VAL A 9 -6.66 4.96 -1.55
N ALA A 10 -6.42 5.36 -2.79
CA ALA A 10 -7.39 5.25 -3.86
C ALA A 10 -7.76 3.79 -4.15
N VAL A 11 -6.76 2.92 -4.24
CA VAL A 11 -6.99 1.50 -4.52
C VAL A 11 -7.81 0.86 -3.40
N ALA A 12 -7.44 1.09 -2.15
CA ALA A 12 -8.13 0.51 -1.00
C ALA A 12 -9.58 0.99 -0.92
N THR A 13 -9.83 2.26 -1.18
CA THR A 13 -11.18 2.85 -1.10
C THR A 13 -12.09 2.31 -2.20
N GLU A 14 -11.61 2.29 -3.43
CA GLU A 14 -12.42 1.88 -4.58
C GLU A 14 -12.75 0.40 -4.59
N ALA A 15 -11.85 -0.41 -4.09
CA ALA A 15 -11.95 -1.87 -4.23
C ALA A 15 -12.43 -2.57 -2.95
N ARG A 16 -12.65 -1.82 -1.89
CA ARG A 16 -12.99 -2.39 -0.59
C ARG A 16 -14.26 -3.23 -0.66
N GLY A 17 -14.17 -4.47 -0.15
CA GLY A 17 -15.30 -5.36 -0.05
C GLY A 17 -15.74 -6.01 -1.35
N ARG A 18 -15.10 -5.68 -2.47
CA ARG A 18 -15.49 -6.20 -3.78
C ARG A 18 -14.49 -7.18 -4.39
N GLY A 19 -13.36 -7.38 -3.73
CA GLY A 19 -12.32 -8.27 -4.25
C GLY A 19 -11.58 -7.75 -5.46
N HIS A 20 -11.77 -6.48 -5.84
CA HIS A 20 -11.14 -5.90 -7.02
C HIS A 20 -9.75 -5.33 -6.76
N ALA A 21 -9.43 -5.04 -5.49
CA ALA A 21 -8.15 -4.41 -5.16
C ALA A 21 -6.96 -5.25 -5.57
N ARG A 22 -7.02 -6.56 -5.29
CA ARG A 22 -5.90 -7.45 -5.57
C ARG A 22 -5.59 -7.57 -7.06
N PRO A 23 -6.58 -7.85 -7.93
CA PRO A 23 -6.31 -7.92 -9.37
C PRO A 23 -5.77 -6.62 -9.94
N LEU A 24 -6.32 -5.47 -9.53
CA LEU A 24 -5.87 -4.17 -10.00
C LEU A 24 -4.43 -3.90 -9.57
N LEU A 25 -4.11 -4.19 -8.32
CA LEU A 25 -2.77 -3.95 -7.80
C LEU A 25 -1.76 -4.90 -8.45
N VAL A 26 -2.10 -6.17 -8.63
CA VAL A 26 -1.23 -7.13 -9.32
C VAL A 26 -0.94 -6.65 -10.74
N HIS A 27 -1.95 -6.18 -11.46
CA HIS A 27 -1.78 -5.66 -12.81
C HIS A 27 -0.84 -4.46 -12.82
N HIS A 28 -1.02 -3.55 -11.88
CA HIS A 28 -0.18 -2.36 -11.76
C HIS A 28 1.28 -2.72 -11.45
N LEU A 29 1.49 -3.66 -10.52
CA LEU A 29 2.83 -4.12 -10.17
C LEU A 29 3.52 -4.79 -11.35
N ASP A 30 2.79 -5.59 -12.11
CA ASP A 30 3.32 -6.22 -13.30
C ASP A 30 3.76 -5.19 -14.34
N ALA A 31 2.95 -4.15 -14.55
CA ALA A 31 3.29 -3.07 -15.47
C ALA A 31 4.55 -2.33 -15.03
N LEU A 32 4.70 -2.08 -13.73
CA LEU A 32 5.90 -1.43 -13.19
C LEU A 32 7.14 -2.31 -13.38
N SER A 33 7.01 -3.61 -13.14
CA SER A 33 8.11 -4.55 -13.34
C SER A 33 8.59 -4.55 -14.80
N ARG A 34 7.66 -4.52 -15.74
CA ARG A 34 7.99 -4.46 -17.16
C ARG A 34 8.70 -3.18 -17.57
N LYS A 35 8.49 -2.10 -16.81
CA LYS A 35 9.17 -0.82 -17.03
C LYS A 35 10.53 -0.75 -16.36
N GLY A 36 10.98 -1.81 -15.72
CA GLY A 36 12.28 -1.86 -15.07
C GLY A 36 12.29 -1.34 -13.65
N VAL A 37 11.14 -1.15 -13.03
CA VAL A 37 11.07 -0.76 -11.62
C VAL A 37 11.45 -1.95 -10.75
N ALA A 38 12.44 -1.77 -9.89
CA ALA A 38 12.95 -2.84 -9.05
C ALA A 38 12.25 -2.96 -7.70
N ARG A 39 11.70 -1.87 -7.19
CA ARG A 39 11.07 -1.84 -5.87
C ARG A 39 9.90 -0.86 -5.84
N VAL A 40 8.87 -1.24 -5.12
CA VAL A 40 7.66 -0.41 -4.95
C VAL A 40 7.49 -0.13 -3.47
N HIS A 41 7.25 1.14 -3.13
CA HIS A 41 7.01 1.59 -1.75
C HIS A 41 5.58 2.11 -1.63
N LEU A 42 5.00 1.92 -0.46
CA LEU A 42 3.69 2.48 -0.15
C LEU A 42 3.62 2.85 1.33
N GLU A 43 2.64 3.70 1.66
CA GLU A 43 2.28 3.98 3.03
C GLU A 43 0.83 3.60 3.25
N VAL A 44 0.52 3.08 4.43
CA VAL A 44 -0.82 2.65 4.78
C VAL A 44 -1.09 2.99 6.24
N GLU A 45 -2.33 3.41 6.53
CA GLU A 45 -2.76 3.64 7.90
C GLU A 45 -2.67 2.33 8.68
N GLU A 46 -2.06 2.37 9.88
CA GLU A 46 -1.86 1.18 10.71
C GLU A 46 -3.18 0.46 11.04
N GLY A 47 -4.25 1.21 11.19
CA GLY A 47 -5.56 0.63 11.48
C GLY A 47 -6.32 0.07 10.29
N ASN A 48 -5.77 0.19 9.08
CA ASN A 48 -6.44 -0.29 7.88
C ASN A 48 -6.15 -1.77 7.65
N ALA A 49 -6.82 -2.62 8.43
CA ALA A 49 -6.59 -4.06 8.39
C ALA A 49 -6.82 -4.69 7.01
N PRO A 50 -7.86 -4.34 6.26
CA PRO A 50 -8.03 -4.90 4.92
C PRO A 50 -6.88 -4.59 3.98
N ALA A 51 -6.38 -3.35 3.99
CA ALA A 51 -5.26 -2.96 3.15
C ALA A 51 -3.98 -3.68 3.56
N LEU A 52 -3.71 -3.77 4.87
CA LEU A 52 -2.54 -4.49 5.36
C LEU A 52 -2.57 -5.96 4.95
N ALA A 53 -3.72 -6.61 5.05
CA ALA A 53 -3.87 -8.00 4.64
C ALA A 53 -3.60 -8.17 3.15
N LEU A 54 -4.10 -7.26 2.32
CA LEU A 54 -3.87 -7.27 0.88
C LEU A 54 -2.38 -7.16 0.55
N TYR A 55 -1.71 -6.18 1.13
CA TYR A 55 -0.30 -5.94 0.81
C TYR A 55 0.59 -7.08 1.30
N ARG A 56 0.29 -7.65 2.47
CA ARG A 56 1.02 -8.82 2.96
C ARG A 56 0.82 -10.04 2.08
N ARG A 57 -0.36 -10.25 1.54
CA ARG A 57 -0.61 -11.33 0.56
C ARG A 57 0.21 -11.16 -0.71
N LEU A 58 0.50 -9.93 -1.08
CA LEU A 58 1.32 -9.62 -2.24
C LEU A 58 2.81 -9.55 -1.91
N HIS A 59 3.17 -9.96 -0.68
CA HIS A 59 4.56 -10.04 -0.20
C HIS A 59 5.21 -8.70 0.10
N PHE A 60 4.43 -7.66 0.28
CA PHE A 60 4.97 -6.41 0.82
C PHE A 60 5.42 -6.63 2.26
N GLU A 61 6.56 -6.07 2.61
CA GLU A 61 7.12 -6.12 3.95
C GLU A 61 7.07 -4.74 4.59
N THR A 62 6.83 -4.70 5.90
CA THR A 62 6.87 -3.44 6.65
C THR A 62 8.31 -3.00 6.79
N THR A 63 8.60 -1.76 6.39
CA THR A 63 9.94 -1.19 6.45
C THR A 63 10.06 -0.09 7.49
N GLY A 64 8.94 0.44 8.00
CA GLY A 64 8.97 1.48 8.99
C GLY A 64 7.58 1.81 9.52
N ARG A 65 7.55 2.66 10.53
CA ARG A 65 6.32 3.12 11.17
C ARG A 65 6.49 4.59 11.53
N ARG A 66 5.50 5.39 11.18
CA ARG A 66 5.52 6.83 11.47
C ARG A 66 4.36 7.17 12.40
N GLU A 67 4.67 7.53 13.63
CA GLU A 67 3.67 7.88 14.64
C GLU A 67 2.87 9.11 14.27
N GLY A 68 1.53 9.04 14.52
CA GLY A 68 0.65 10.19 14.39
C GLY A 68 0.60 10.81 13.01
N TYR A 69 0.92 10.04 11.98
CA TYR A 69 1.01 10.56 10.62
C TYR A 69 -0.34 10.93 10.02
N TYR A 70 -1.34 10.07 10.22
CA TYR A 70 -2.69 10.34 9.72
C TYR A 70 -3.56 10.92 10.82
N ARG A 71 -4.37 11.91 10.44
CA ARG A 71 -5.35 12.51 11.34
C ARG A 71 -6.74 12.11 10.90
N ARG A 72 -7.49 11.50 11.82
CA ARG A 72 -8.87 11.12 11.57
C ARG A 72 -9.82 12.29 11.77
N PRO A 73 -11.04 12.23 11.19
CA PRO A 73 -12.03 13.28 11.36
C PRO A 73 -12.37 13.61 12.82
N ASP A 74 -12.28 12.64 13.72
CA ASP A 74 -12.54 12.83 15.15
C ASP A 74 -11.39 13.50 15.89
N GLY A 75 -10.32 13.84 15.19
CA GLY A 75 -9.13 14.49 15.78
C GLY A 75 -8.07 13.54 16.29
N THR A 76 -8.33 12.25 16.34
CA THR A 76 -7.31 11.28 16.75
C THR A 76 -6.27 11.11 15.66
N ARG A 77 -5.06 10.70 16.05
CA ARG A 77 -3.97 10.43 15.13
C ARG A 77 -3.61 8.96 15.14
N VAL A 78 -3.29 8.43 13.98
CA VAL A 78 -2.87 7.04 13.84
C VAL A 78 -1.55 6.98 13.10
N ALA A 79 -0.80 5.93 13.35
CA ALA A 79 0.48 5.72 12.68
C ALA A 79 0.28 5.30 11.24
N ALA A 80 1.28 5.61 10.43
CA ALA A 80 1.43 5.06 9.08
C ALA A 80 2.49 3.97 9.11
N LEU A 81 2.23 2.89 8.39
CA LEU A 81 3.24 1.88 8.12
C LEU A 81 3.78 2.11 6.72
N THR A 82 5.09 2.10 6.58
CA THR A 82 5.73 2.08 5.27
C THR A 82 6.02 0.63 4.91
N MET A 83 5.73 0.27 3.69
CA MET A 83 5.92 -1.10 3.20
C MET A 83 6.62 -1.06 1.85
N ALA A 84 7.31 -2.13 1.52
CA ALA A 84 8.02 -2.24 0.25
C ALA A 84 7.92 -3.65 -0.31
N LEU A 85 7.99 -3.73 -1.62
CA LEU A 85 8.01 -4.98 -2.37
C LEU A 85 9.10 -4.92 -3.41
N ALA A 86 9.97 -5.92 -3.43
CA ALA A 86 10.93 -6.11 -4.52
C ALA A 86 10.22 -6.80 -5.69
N LEU A 87 10.35 -6.24 -6.86
CA LEU A 87 9.71 -6.78 -8.06
C LEU A 87 10.59 -7.77 -8.82
#